data_5c03621ca1850735b6090d15f8f2b2f4
#
_entry.id   5c03621ca1850735b6090d15f8f2b2f4
#
_cell.length_a   1.000
_cell.length_b   1.000
_cell.length_c   1.000
_cell.angle_alpha   90.00
_cell.angle_beta   90.00
_cell.angle_gamma   90.00
#
_symmetry.space_group_name_H-M   'P 1'
#
loop_
_entity.id
_entity.type
_entity.pdbx_description
1 polymer ?
#
loop_
_entity_poly.entity_id
_entity_poly.type
_entity_poly.pdbx_seq_one_letter_code
_entity_poly.pdbx_strand_id
1 'polypeptide(L)'
;MRKFLRMTRKSMWLTGAALLAVAATSSIALAAVNVKSEPTASFSGASVTLTGGEFSGLGNIEAQAELTVTGSATYTCTNPQGHASPGQNPVPAQPGSSGPVGLGNSEHNGRGTISNLKASVAAPPTPSAKQVGCGGTGSTKWTVTLDTLTAEAAHLEVTQRNKLVFCRNYALGGAATGTAC
;
A
#
# COMPACT_ATOMS: atom_id res chain seq x y z
N MET A 1 57.06 45.99 -49.79
CA MET A 1 56.58 47.36 -49.62
C MET A 1 55.47 47.46 -48.62
N ARG A 2 55.66 48.31 -47.66
CA ARG A 2 54.79 48.58 -46.47
C ARG A 2 53.46 49.21 -46.92
N LYS A 3 52.37 48.89 -46.20
CA LYS A 3 51.41 49.89 -45.78
C LYS A 3 50.58 49.35 -44.56
N PHE A 4 50.82 50.00 -43.47
CA PHE A 4 50.03 50.04 -42.24
C PHE A 4 48.68 50.66 -42.53
N LEU A 5 47.60 50.10 -42.02
CA LEU A 5 46.35 50.84 -41.85
C LEU A 5 45.82 50.54 -40.43
N ARG A 6 45.96 51.53 -39.58
CA ARG A 6 45.29 51.69 -38.29
C ARG A 6 43.79 51.74 -38.49
N MET A 7 43.05 51.01 -37.74
CA MET A 7 41.63 51.26 -37.59
C MET A 7 41.23 51.24 -36.12
N THR A 8 40.64 52.37 -35.82
CA THR A 8 40.29 52.92 -34.51
C THR A 8 39.26 52.06 -33.74
N ARG A 9 39.53 51.93 -32.42
CA ARG A 9 38.58 51.46 -31.41
C ARG A 9 37.37 52.41 -31.37
N LYS A 10 36.18 51.90 -31.63
CA LYS A 10 34.93 52.48 -31.14
C LYS A 10 34.33 51.54 -30.12
N SER A 11 34.42 51.93 -28.86
CA SER A 11 33.76 51.37 -27.73
C SER A 11 32.24 51.58 -27.90
N MET A 12 31.53 50.45 -28.01
CA MET A 12 30.06 50.47 -27.97
C MET A 12 29.65 49.82 -26.67
N TRP A 13 29.25 50.65 -25.71
CA TRP A 13 28.63 50.26 -24.47
C TRP A 13 27.22 49.76 -24.79
N LEU A 14 27.01 48.46 -24.74
CA LEU A 14 25.70 47.84 -24.73
C LEU A 14 25.32 47.55 -23.30
N THR A 15 24.49 48.39 -22.70
CA THR A 15 23.77 48.16 -21.46
C THR A 15 22.78 47.03 -21.66
N GLY A 16 23.20 45.84 -21.33
CA GLY A 16 22.29 44.67 -21.25
C GLY A 16 21.47 44.72 -19.97
N ALA A 17 20.19 45.10 -20.10
CA ALA A 17 19.22 44.96 -19.04
C ALA A 17 18.97 43.45 -18.80
N ALA A 18 19.52 42.92 -17.74
CA ALA A 18 19.22 41.56 -17.26
C ALA A 18 17.79 41.52 -16.70
N LEU A 19 16.84 41.04 -17.49
CA LEU A 19 15.52 40.65 -17.01
C LEU A 19 15.68 39.39 -16.13
N LEU A 20 15.72 39.58 -14.83
CA LEU A 20 15.54 38.53 -13.85
C LEU A 20 14.08 38.05 -13.91
N ALA A 21 13.81 36.98 -14.68
CA ALA A 21 12.58 36.26 -14.60
C ALA A 21 12.57 35.49 -13.25
N VAL A 22 11.94 36.06 -12.24
CA VAL A 22 11.59 35.37 -11.03
C VAL A 22 10.54 34.32 -11.37
N ALA A 23 10.98 33.10 -11.64
CA ALA A 23 10.08 31.97 -11.69
C ALA A 23 9.54 31.77 -10.27
N ALA A 24 8.36 32.33 -10.01
CA ALA A 24 7.58 32.01 -8.82
C ALA A 24 7.19 30.52 -8.91
N THR A 25 8.01 29.66 -8.37
CA THR A 25 7.60 28.27 -8.08
C THR A 25 6.54 28.36 -6.98
N SER A 26 5.29 28.39 -7.40
CA SER A 26 4.16 28.19 -6.49
C SER A 26 4.29 26.78 -5.93
N SER A 27 4.99 26.65 -4.80
CA SER A 27 4.92 25.47 -3.96
C SER A 27 3.47 25.38 -3.50
N ILE A 28 2.70 24.50 -4.13
CA ILE A 28 1.38 24.14 -3.65
C ILE A 28 1.66 23.45 -2.30
N ALA A 29 1.50 24.20 -1.22
CA ALA A 29 1.51 23.62 0.12
C ALA A 29 0.35 22.60 0.12
N LEU A 30 0.68 21.31 0.10
CA LEU A 30 -0.29 20.28 0.42
C LEU A 30 -0.76 20.60 1.84
N ALA A 31 -2.02 20.95 1.99
CA ALA A 31 -2.62 21.09 3.30
C ALA A 31 -2.32 19.78 4.06
N ALA A 32 -1.72 19.91 5.24
CA ALA A 32 -1.39 18.73 6.04
C ALA A 32 -2.70 18.00 6.34
N VAL A 33 -2.80 16.75 5.89
CA VAL A 33 -3.93 15.90 6.22
C VAL A 33 -3.95 15.71 7.73
N ASN A 34 -5.07 16.00 8.35
CA ASN A 34 -5.25 15.94 9.79
C ASN A 34 -6.09 14.71 10.11
N VAL A 35 -5.53 13.76 10.84
CA VAL A 35 -6.24 12.56 11.30
C VAL A 35 -7.05 12.95 12.52
N LYS A 36 -8.37 12.90 12.44
CA LYS A 36 -9.30 13.19 13.53
C LYS A 36 -9.58 11.94 14.36
N SER A 37 -9.68 10.81 13.69
CA SER A 37 -9.84 9.50 14.29
C SER A 37 -9.03 8.50 13.51
N GLU A 38 -8.26 7.66 14.20
CA GLU A 38 -7.50 6.59 13.56
C GLU A 38 -8.40 5.42 13.22
N PRO A 39 -8.24 4.81 12.01
CA PRO A 39 -9.00 3.61 11.67
C PRO A 39 -8.59 2.45 12.56
N THR A 40 -9.57 1.62 12.93
CA THR A 40 -9.37 0.41 13.71
C THR A 40 -9.54 -0.84 12.85
N ALA A 41 -8.66 -1.82 13.05
CA ALA A 41 -8.68 -3.09 12.33
C ALA A 41 -9.39 -4.20 13.11
N SER A 42 -10.24 -4.94 12.42
CA SER A 42 -10.83 -6.18 12.88
C SER A 42 -10.42 -7.33 11.97
N PHE A 43 -9.76 -8.35 12.53
CA PHE A 43 -9.34 -9.56 11.83
C PHE A 43 -10.40 -10.64 12.01
N SER A 44 -10.80 -11.29 10.93
CA SER A 44 -11.78 -12.39 10.94
C SER A 44 -11.45 -13.41 9.86
N GLY A 45 -10.86 -14.54 10.26
CA GLY A 45 -10.40 -15.57 9.33
C GLY A 45 -9.46 -15.00 8.27
N ALA A 46 -9.81 -15.12 7.00
CA ALA A 46 -9.02 -14.62 5.87
C ALA A 46 -9.12 -13.11 5.64
N SER A 47 -9.91 -12.38 6.41
CA SER A 47 -10.29 -11.00 6.10
C SER A 47 -9.86 -10.02 7.18
N VAL A 48 -9.57 -8.78 6.76
CA VAL A 48 -9.41 -7.62 7.63
C VAL A 48 -10.39 -6.54 7.20
N THR A 49 -11.04 -5.92 8.18
CA THR A 49 -11.94 -4.79 7.97
C THR A 49 -11.46 -3.61 8.79
N LEU A 50 -11.33 -2.44 8.16
CA LEU A 50 -11.03 -1.18 8.81
C LEU A 50 -12.28 -0.32 8.95
N THR A 51 -12.45 0.28 10.10
CA THR A 51 -13.57 1.19 10.41
C THR A 51 -13.11 2.40 11.24
N GLY A 52 -13.90 3.47 11.26
CA GLY A 52 -13.73 4.59 12.19
C GLY A 52 -12.64 5.60 11.83
N GLY A 53 -12.01 5.49 10.68
CA GLY A 53 -11.00 6.47 10.23
C GLY A 53 -11.64 7.77 9.77
N GLU A 54 -11.23 8.91 10.33
CA GLU A 54 -11.68 10.24 9.94
C GLU A 54 -10.49 11.14 9.61
N PHE A 55 -10.54 11.77 8.45
CA PHE A 55 -9.51 12.67 7.93
C PHE A 55 -10.11 14.05 7.63
N SER A 56 -9.30 15.09 7.78
CA SER A 56 -9.66 16.45 7.39
C SER A 56 -8.49 17.15 6.73
N GLY A 57 -8.75 18.28 6.06
CA GLY A 57 -7.70 18.99 5.32
C GLY A 57 -7.41 18.39 3.95
N LEU A 58 -8.24 17.50 3.44
CA LEU A 58 -8.09 16.90 2.10
C LEU A 58 -8.33 17.93 0.97
N GLY A 59 -8.85 19.13 1.27
CA GLY A 59 -9.13 20.16 0.28
C GLY A 59 -10.14 19.69 -0.76
N ASN A 60 -9.96 20.14 -2.01
CA ASN A 60 -10.88 19.86 -3.14
C ASN A 60 -10.44 18.65 -3.96
N ILE A 61 -9.56 17.81 -3.44
CA ILE A 61 -9.01 16.66 -4.16
C ILE A 61 -9.29 15.42 -3.35
N GLU A 62 -9.88 14.45 -4.01
CA GLU A 62 -10.17 13.15 -3.41
C GLU A 62 -8.88 12.47 -2.93
N ALA A 63 -8.91 11.97 -1.71
CA ALA A 63 -7.93 11.02 -1.21
C ALA A 63 -8.43 9.61 -1.40
N GLN A 64 -7.52 8.68 -1.62
CA GLN A 64 -7.81 7.27 -1.81
C GLN A 64 -7.15 6.45 -0.71
N ALA A 65 -7.88 5.49 -0.17
CA ALA A 65 -7.36 4.50 0.76
C ALA A 65 -7.24 3.15 0.07
N GLU A 66 -6.15 2.46 0.33
CA GLU A 66 -5.95 1.08 -0.10
C GLU A 66 -5.48 0.24 1.10
N LEU A 67 -6.14 -0.90 1.29
CA LEU A 67 -5.81 -1.88 2.32
C LEU A 67 -5.23 -3.12 1.68
N THR A 68 -3.97 -3.44 1.98
CA THR A 68 -3.32 -4.71 1.60
C THR A 68 -3.27 -5.63 2.80
N VAL A 69 -3.58 -6.91 2.60
CA VAL A 69 -3.60 -7.93 3.65
C VAL A 69 -2.69 -9.09 3.29
N THR A 70 -1.91 -9.56 4.25
CA THR A 70 -1.08 -10.76 4.16
C THR A 70 -1.46 -11.76 5.22
N GLY A 71 -1.11 -13.02 5.01
CA GLY A 71 -1.47 -14.08 5.95
C GLY A 71 -0.96 -15.44 5.52
N SER A 72 -1.50 -16.47 6.12
CA SER A 72 -1.07 -17.84 5.91
C SER A 72 -2.23 -18.80 5.68
N ALA A 73 -1.92 -19.94 5.08
CA ALA A 73 -2.81 -21.06 4.85
C ALA A 73 -2.23 -22.31 5.52
N THR A 74 -3.08 -23.09 6.18
CA THR A 74 -2.71 -24.43 6.69
C THR A 74 -3.40 -25.50 5.88
N TYR A 75 -2.77 -26.65 5.79
CA TYR A 75 -3.24 -27.77 4.99
C TYR A 75 -3.23 -29.07 5.78
N THR A 76 -4.22 -29.89 5.51
CA THR A 76 -4.29 -31.27 5.98
C THR A 76 -4.00 -32.22 4.82
N CYS A 77 -3.16 -33.21 5.07
CA CYS A 77 -2.80 -34.25 4.12
C CYS A 77 -3.49 -35.57 4.47
N THR A 78 -4.09 -36.20 3.49
CA THR A 78 -4.71 -37.51 3.66
C THR A 78 -3.98 -38.55 2.81
N ASN A 79 -3.53 -39.64 3.45
CA ASN A 79 -2.88 -40.74 2.74
C ASN A 79 -3.90 -41.59 1.96
N PRO A 80 -3.46 -42.51 1.08
CA PRO A 80 -4.37 -43.40 0.34
C PRO A 80 -5.23 -44.31 1.19
N GLN A 81 -4.85 -44.52 2.46
CA GLN A 81 -5.61 -45.34 3.43
C GLN A 81 -6.63 -44.51 4.23
N GLY A 82 -6.75 -43.18 3.94
CA GLY A 82 -7.68 -42.30 4.60
C GLY A 82 -7.19 -41.70 5.93
N HIS A 83 -5.93 -41.93 6.33
CA HIS A 83 -5.39 -41.31 7.53
C HIS A 83 -4.97 -39.85 7.24
N ALA A 84 -5.55 -38.93 8.02
CA ALA A 84 -5.23 -37.52 7.96
C ALA A 84 -4.03 -37.15 8.84
N SER A 85 -3.20 -36.23 8.39
CA SER A 85 -2.11 -35.62 9.13
C SER A 85 -2.04 -34.14 8.84
N PRO A 86 -1.86 -33.28 9.84
CA PRO A 86 -1.70 -31.86 9.58
C PRO A 86 -0.43 -31.61 8.75
N GLY A 87 -0.47 -30.60 7.89
CA GLY A 87 0.71 -30.08 7.22
C GLY A 87 1.71 -29.54 8.25
N GLN A 88 3.01 -29.63 7.97
CA GLN A 88 4.03 -29.31 8.96
C GLN A 88 4.20 -27.82 9.22
N ASN A 89 3.98 -26.93 8.23
CA ASN A 89 4.18 -25.50 8.39
C ASN A 89 3.12 -24.71 7.62
N PRO A 90 2.68 -23.53 8.14
CA PRO A 90 1.85 -22.65 7.36
C PRO A 90 2.55 -22.26 6.05
N VAL A 91 1.79 -22.20 4.97
CA VAL A 91 2.24 -21.71 3.66
C VAL A 91 1.76 -20.24 3.53
N PRO A 92 2.58 -19.33 3.02
CA PRO A 92 2.12 -17.97 2.77
C PRO A 92 0.87 -17.96 1.87
N ALA A 93 -0.17 -17.25 2.31
CA ALA A 93 -1.36 -17.01 1.49
C ALA A 93 -1.05 -16.01 0.38
N GLN A 94 -1.87 -15.97 -0.66
CA GLN A 94 -1.79 -14.90 -1.65
C GLN A 94 -2.28 -13.60 -1.00
N PRO A 95 -1.50 -12.51 -1.06
CA PRO A 95 -1.93 -11.22 -0.56
C PRO A 95 -3.22 -10.75 -1.24
N GLY A 96 -4.06 -10.07 -0.48
CA GLY A 96 -5.26 -9.43 -1.00
C GLY A 96 -5.20 -7.92 -0.86
N SER A 97 -5.91 -7.21 -1.73
CA SER A 97 -6.08 -5.76 -1.66
C SER A 97 -7.55 -5.40 -1.78
N SER A 98 -7.94 -4.29 -1.15
CA SER A 98 -9.25 -3.67 -1.39
C SER A 98 -9.31 -2.97 -2.75
N GLY A 99 -8.15 -2.74 -3.38
CA GLY A 99 -8.00 -1.70 -4.38
C GLY A 99 -8.17 -0.29 -3.79
N PRO A 100 -7.92 0.75 -4.59
CA PRO A 100 -8.10 2.13 -4.17
C PRO A 100 -9.59 2.47 -4.00
N VAL A 101 -9.94 2.99 -2.82
CA VAL A 101 -11.30 3.43 -2.46
C VAL A 101 -11.26 4.90 -2.11
N GLY A 102 -12.09 5.71 -2.74
CA GLY A 102 -12.21 7.13 -2.44
C GLY A 102 -12.73 7.38 -1.02
N LEU A 103 -12.09 8.28 -0.29
CA LEU A 103 -12.48 8.63 1.10
C LEU A 103 -13.58 9.68 1.17
N GLY A 104 -14.17 10.04 0.05
CA GLY A 104 -15.05 11.18 -0.09
C GLY A 104 -14.28 12.43 -0.55
N ASN A 105 -15.02 13.42 -0.95
CA ASN A 105 -14.50 14.58 -1.65
C ASN A 105 -14.77 15.89 -0.93
N SER A 106 -14.35 16.95 -1.57
CA SER A 106 -14.43 18.35 -1.21
C SER A 106 -15.83 18.87 -0.87
N GLU A 107 -16.90 18.22 -1.28
CA GLU A 107 -18.28 18.61 -0.97
C GLU A 107 -18.54 18.60 0.55
N HIS A 108 -17.70 17.89 1.30
CA HIS A 108 -17.74 17.81 2.75
C HIS A 108 -16.59 18.57 3.45
N ASN A 109 -16.21 19.74 2.94
CA ASN A 109 -15.14 20.57 3.52
C ASN A 109 -13.78 19.86 3.65
N GLY A 110 -13.41 19.05 2.67
CA GLY A 110 -12.15 18.31 2.67
C GLY A 110 -12.08 17.24 3.75
N ARG A 111 -13.21 16.64 4.12
CA ARG A 111 -13.28 15.50 5.03
C ARG A 111 -13.40 14.20 4.27
N GLY A 112 -12.75 13.16 4.78
CA GLY A 112 -12.86 11.81 4.27
C GLY A 112 -12.99 10.81 5.41
N THR A 113 -13.67 9.68 5.16
CA THR A 113 -13.92 8.66 6.19
C THR A 113 -13.64 7.26 5.66
N ILE A 114 -13.10 6.40 6.53
CA ILE A 114 -13.05 4.95 6.33
C ILE A 114 -14.16 4.34 7.17
N SER A 115 -15.28 4.02 6.54
CA SER A 115 -16.43 3.42 7.25
C SER A 115 -16.42 1.89 7.24
N ASN A 116 -15.94 1.29 6.15
CA ASN A 116 -15.90 -0.17 5.98
C ASN A 116 -14.95 -0.54 4.81
N LEU A 117 -13.64 -0.46 5.04
CA LEU A 117 -12.65 -0.85 4.05
C LEU A 117 -12.22 -2.29 4.34
N LYS A 118 -12.45 -3.21 3.40
CA LYS A 118 -12.21 -4.64 3.58
C LYS A 118 -11.27 -5.20 2.51
N ALA A 119 -10.33 -6.04 2.94
CA ALA A 119 -9.51 -6.87 2.08
C ALA A 119 -9.39 -8.28 2.67
N SER A 120 -9.07 -9.26 1.83
CA SER A 120 -8.95 -10.66 2.25
C SER A 120 -7.80 -11.33 1.52
N VAL A 121 -7.06 -12.18 2.22
CA VAL A 121 -6.08 -13.07 1.60
C VAL A 121 -6.81 -14.16 0.81
N ALA A 122 -6.17 -14.68 -0.23
CA ALA A 122 -6.66 -15.79 -1.02
C ALA A 122 -5.80 -17.04 -0.79
N ALA A 123 -6.41 -18.22 -0.99
CA ALA A 123 -5.67 -19.46 -0.94
C ALA A 123 -4.62 -19.48 -2.08
N PRO A 124 -3.37 -19.87 -1.81
CA PRO A 124 -2.41 -20.12 -2.87
C PRO A 124 -2.85 -21.35 -3.71
N PRO A 125 -2.30 -21.56 -4.91
CA PRO A 125 -2.48 -22.80 -5.64
C PRO A 125 -2.18 -23.99 -4.71
N THR A 126 -3.00 -25.03 -4.78
CA THR A 126 -2.86 -26.21 -3.90
C THR A 126 -1.42 -26.74 -3.97
N PRO A 127 -0.68 -26.70 -2.86
CA PRO A 127 0.70 -27.18 -2.84
C PRO A 127 0.76 -28.69 -2.96
N SER A 128 1.87 -29.21 -3.41
CA SER A 128 2.12 -30.66 -3.38
C SER A 128 2.31 -31.14 -1.93
N ALA A 129 2.04 -32.40 -1.66
CA ALA A 129 2.24 -32.99 -0.33
C ALA A 129 3.65 -32.77 0.21
N LYS A 130 4.67 -32.82 -0.66
CA LYS A 130 6.05 -32.54 -0.30
C LYS A 130 6.28 -31.09 0.15
N GLN A 131 5.62 -30.11 -0.48
CA GLN A 131 5.75 -28.69 -0.13
C GLN A 131 5.16 -28.36 1.25
N VAL A 132 4.13 -29.07 1.65
CA VAL A 132 3.53 -28.95 2.98
C VAL A 132 4.05 -29.98 3.99
N GLY A 133 5.16 -30.65 3.65
CA GLY A 133 5.84 -31.57 4.56
C GLY A 133 5.10 -32.87 4.84
N CYS A 134 4.17 -33.26 3.96
CA CYS A 134 3.40 -34.49 4.11
C CYS A 134 4.00 -35.64 3.31
N GLY A 135 4.23 -36.77 3.95
CA GLY A 135 4.68 -37.99 3.31
C GLY A 135 6.18 -38.01 2.93
N GLY A 136 6.72 -39.22 2.79
CA GLY A 136 8.10 -39.48 2.33
C GLY A 136 8.16 -39.66 0.81
N THR A 137 9.06 -40.51 0.33
CA THR A 137 9.32 -40.83 -1.08
C THR A 137 8.17 -41.43 -1.88
N GLY A 138 6.95 -41.49 -1.34
CA GLY A 138 5.71 -41.93 -1.99
C GLY A 138 4.58 -40.90 -1.93
N SER A 139 4.89 -39.65 -1.57
CA SER A 139 3.90 -38.59 -1.28
C SER A 139 3.01 -38.15 -2.44
N THR A 140 3.29 -38.58 -3.68
CA THR A 140 2.47 -38.27 -4.87
C THR A 140 1.03 -38.82 -4.80
N LYS A 141 0.75 -39.74 -3.89
CA LYS A 141 -0.58 -40.33 -3.68
C LYS A 141 -1.36 -39.68 -2.51
N TRP A 142 -0.76 -38.69 -1.84
CA TRP A 142 -1.44 -37.97 -0.76
C TRP A 142 -2.28 -36.84 -1.31
N THR A 143 -3.48 -36.70 -0.77
CA THR A 143 -4.37 -35.58 -1.07
C THR A 143 -4.08 -34.43 -0.11
N VAL A 144 -3.89 -33.24 -0.62
CA VAL A 144 -3.70 -32.02 0.16
C VAL A 144 -4.97 -31.19 0.13
N THR A 145 -5.50 -30.89 1.31
CA THR A 145 -6.73 -30.10 1.47
C THR A 145 -6.43 -28.86 2.29
N LEU A 146 -6.92 -27.70 1.84
CA LEU A 146 -6.86 -26.47 2.62
C LEU A 146 -7.72 -26.63 3.89
N ASP A 147 -7.12 -26.35 5.03
CA ASP A 147 -7.76 -26.43 6.35
C ASP A 147 -8.16 -25.04 6.85
N THR A 148 -7.20 -24.14 6.99
CA THR A 148 -7.48 -22.76 7.40
C THR A 148 -6.79 -21.76 6.50
N LEU A 149 -7.39 -20.56 6.41
CA LEU A 149 -6.82 -19.39 5.77
C LEU A 149 -6.96 -18.22 6.74
N THR A 150 -5.83 -17.64 7.14
CA THR A 150 -5.80 -16.63 8.20
C THR A 150 -5.09 -15.37 7.72
N ALA A 151 -5.74 -14.24 7.88
CA ALA A 151 -5.12 -12.93 7.74
C ALA A 151 -4.29 -12.62 9.00
N GLU A 152 -3.02 -12.27 8.83
CA GLU A 152 -2.08 -12.05 9.93
C GLU A 152 -1.63 -10.61 10.07
N ALA A 153 -1.52 -9.91 8.93
CA ALA A 153 -1.14 -8.51 8.92
C ALA A 153 -1.90 -7.74 7.84
N ALA A 154 -2.05 -6.44 8.06
CA ALA A 154 -2.63 -5.54 7.10
C ALA A 154 -1.86 -4.22 7.06
N HIS A 155 -1.80 -3.63 5.87
CA HIS A 155 -1.15 -2.37 5.60
C HIS A 155 -2.14 -1.42 4.93
N LEU A 156 -2.39 -0.28 5.57
CA LEU A 156 -3.24 0.78 5.05
C LEU A 156 -2.38 1.91 4.52
N GLU A 157 -2.63 2.29 3.28
CA GLU A 157 -2.12 3.52 2.70
C GLU A 157 -3.26 4.46 2.35
N VAL A 158 -3.10 5.74 2.69
CA VAL A 158 -3.96 6.81 2.19
C VAL A 158 -3.11 7.73 1.33
N THR A 159 -3.52 7.88 0.09
CA THR A 159 -2.80 8.70 -0.90
C THR A 159 -3.69 9.85 -1.37
N GLN A 160 -3.06 10.99 -1.68
CA GLN A 160 -3.69 12.11 -2.32
C GLN A 160 -2.74 12.68 -3.38
N ARG A 161 -3.19 12.87 -4.60
CA ARG A 161 -2.35 13.27 -5.75
C ARG A 161 -1.13 12.33 -5.92
N ASN A 162 -1.31 11.03 -5.74
CA ASN A 162 -0.24 10.03 -5.78
C ASN A 162 0.88 10.24 -4.73
N LYS A 163 0.58 10.94 -3.65
CA LYS A 163 1.49 11.09 -2.52
C LYS A 163 0.89 10.43 -1.29
N LEU A 164 1.69 9.66 -0.59
CA LEU A 164 1.32 9.08 0.70
C LEU A 164 1.10 10.20 1.71
N VAL A 165 -0.09 10.23 2.32
CA VAL A 165 -0.47 11.22 3.33
C VAL A 165 -0.76 10.61 4.69
N PHE A 166 -1.03 9.31 4.74
CA PHE A 166 -1.20 8.55 5.97
C PHE A 166 -0.92 7.08 5.71
N CYS A 167 -0.40 6.38 6.71
CA CYS A 167 -0.09 4.96 6.63
C CYS A 167 -0.14 4.31 8.00
N ARG A 168 -0.62 3.05 8.07
CA ARG A 168 -0.67 2.22 9.28
C ARG A 168 -0.44 0.75 8.97
N ASN A 169 0.27 0.09 9.88
CA ASN A 169 0.44 -1.35 9.90
C ASN A 169 -0.38 -1.95 11.04
N TYR A 170 -1.09 -3.02 10.76
CA TYR A 170 -1.91 -3.78 11.72
C TYR A 170 -1.42 -5.22 11.75
N ALA A 171 -1.49 -5.85 12.92
CA ALA A 171 -1.16 -7.26 13.10
C ALA A 171 -2.27 -7.96 13.88
N LEU A 172 -2.52 -9.21 13.55
CA LEU A 172 -3.44 -10.07 14.30
C LEU A 172 -3.00 -10.16 15.77
N GLY A 173 -3.93 -9.86 16.69
CA GLY A 173 -3.62 -9.80 18.14
C GLY A 173 -2.85 -8.55 18.58
N GLY A 174 -2.52 -7.63 17.66
CA GLY A 174 -1.90 -6.36 17.98
C GLY A 174 -2.91 -5.27 18.38
N ALA A 175 -2.42 -4.03 18.51
CA ALA A 175 -3.28 -2.88 18.78
C ALA A 175 -4.26 -2.65 17.63
N ALA A 176 -5.53 -2.42 17.94
CA ALA A 176 -6.59 -2.22 16.94
C ALA A 176 -6.33 -0.99 16.05
N THR A 177 -5.68 0.06 16.57
CA THR A 177 -5.28 1.26 15.83
C THR A 177 -3.99 1.09 15.02
N GLY A 178 -3.30 -0.04 15.18
CA GLY A 178 -2.05 -0.32 14.47
C GLY A 178 -0.88 0.56 14.90
N THR A 179 0.18 0.53 14.09
CA THR A 179 1.40 1.32 14.27
C THR A 179 1.68 2.16 13.04
N ALA A 180 2.34 3.30 13.20
CA ALA A 180 2.79 4.11 12.06
C ALA A 180 3.77 3.32 11.19
N CYS A 181 3.79 3.58 9.87
CA CYS A 181 4.79 3.02 8.97
C CYS A 181 6.19 3.75 9.09
#